data_6a878f5f83b8628f5e54d06b2845ac64
#
_entry.id   6a878f5f83b8628f5e54d06b2845ac64
#
_cell.length_a   1.000
_cell.length_b   1.000
_cell.length_c   1.000
_cell.angle_alpha   90.00
_cell.angle_beta   90.00
_cell.angle_gamma   90.00
#
_symmetry.space_group_name_H-M   'P 1'
#
loop_
_entity.id
_entity.type
_entity.pdbx_description
1 polymer ?
#
loop_
_entity_poly.entity_id
_entity_poly.type
_entity_poly.pdbx_seq_one_letter_code
_entity_poly.pdbx_strand_id
1 'polypeptide(L)'
;AARRISSYCLPRNLRKKSQAEVDELAAAGLSMVYVGAESGDDQVLAAVNKGETFETTCEALDKFGAAGITRSVMILNGLGGRIYTRQHAENSARLANATQPEYLATLVVSFPQGEQRLRAGFPEWEPLDQHELFVEMEQFLSRLELKRTVFRSDHASNWLVLKGTLGADKERLLAQVRQAIAAPAEAHLRPGWARGL
;
A
#
# COMPACT_ATOMS: atom_id res chain seq x y z
N ALA A 1 12.91 7.99 -28.32
CA ALA A 1 12.99 6.78 -27.49
C ALA A 1 12.23 7.02 -26.18
N ALA A 2 11.47 6.03 -25.72
CA ALA A 2 10.80 6.11 -24.42
C ALA A 2 11.84 6.24 -23.30
N ARG A 3 11.65 7.18 -22.38
CA ARG A 3 12.58 7.39 -21.25
C ARG A 3 12.37 6.38 -20.12
N ARG A 4 11.19 5.77 -20.03
CA ARG A 4 10.82 4.81 -19.00
C ARG A 4 9.72 3.90 -19.53
N ILE A 5 9.87 2.59 -19.30
CA ILE A 5 8.81 1.60 -19.51
C ILE A 5 8.37 1.15 -18.12
N SER A 6 7.08 1.23 -17.85
CA SER A 6 6.51 0.77 -16.58
C SER A 6 5.27 -0.11 -16.83
N SER A 7 4.99 -1.01 -15.91
CA SER A 7 3.85 -1.92 -15.99
C SER A 7 3.19 -2.11 -14.62
N TYR A 8 1.89 -2.39 -14.63
CA TYR A 8 1.23 -2.98 -13.47
C TYR A 8 1.57 -4.46 -13.41
N CYS A 9 1.78 -4.98 -12.21
CA CYS A 9 2.11 -6.37 -11.98
C CYS A 9 1.44 -6.88 -10.71
N LEU A 10 0.91 -8.10 -10.77
CA LEU A 10 0.51 -8.85 -9.58
C LEU A 10 1.67 -9.76 -9.16
N PRO A 11 1.91 -10.00 -7.85
CA PRO A 11 2.96 -10.91 -7.39
C PRO A 11 2.88 -12.29 -8.07
N ARG A 12 1.67 -12.83 -8.28
CA ARG A 12 1.44 -14.11 -8.95
C ARG A 12 1.99 -14.19 -10.37
N ASN A 13 2.21 -13.06 -11.06
CA ASN A 13 2.80 -13.06 -12.39
C ASN A 13 4.25 -13.54 -12.38
N LEU A 14 4.93 -13.44 -11.21
CA LEU A 14 6.31 -13.90 -11.03
C LEU A 14 6.42 -15.31 -10.43
N ARG A 15 5.32 -15.92 -10.00
CA ARG A 15 5.33 -17.22 -9.32
C ARG A 15 6.07 -18.31 -10.11
N LYS A 16 5.98 -18.30 -11.44
CA LYS A 16 6.62 -19.27 -12.33
C LYS A 16 7.83 -18.71 -13.08
N LYS A 17 8.21 -17.45 -12.82
CA LYS A 17 9.34 -16.82 -13.49
C LYS A 17 10.64 -17.02 -12.69
N SER A 18 11.68 -17.47 -13.38
CA SER A 18 13.03 -17.46 -12.84
C SER A 18 13.58 -16.04 -12.69
N GLN A 19 14.66 -15.87 -11.94
CA GLN A 19 15.34 -14.57 -11.86
C GLN A 19 15.85 -14.14 -13.25
N ALA A 20 16.41 -15.07 -14.04
CA ALA A 20 16.90 -14.78 -15.39
C ALA A 20 15.81 -14.18 -16.30
N GLU A 21 14.58 -14.70 -16.25
CA GLU A 21 13.46 -14.14 -17.03
C GLU A 21 13.08 -12.72 -16.57
N VAL A 22 13.24 -12.40 -15.28
CA VAL A 22 13.01 -11.03 -14.76
C VAL A 22 14.15 -10.10 -15.19
N ASP A 23 15.39 -10.59 -15.20
CA ASP A 23 16.56 -9.86 -15.68
C ASP A 23 16.44 -9.54 -17.18
N GLU A 24 15.89 -10.47 -17.99
CA GLU A 24 15.58 -10.23 -19.40
C GLU A 24 14.55 -9.11 -19.58
N LEU A 25 13.52 -9.02 -18.71
CA LEU A 25 12.55 -7.93 -18.74
C LEU A 25 13.22 -6.58 -18.45
N ALA A 26 14.13 -6.53 -17.47
CA ALA A 26 14.92 -5.34 -17.18
C ALA A 26 15.80 -4.94 -18.37
N ALA A 27 16.51 -5.90 -18.99
CA ALA A 27 17.33 -5.70 -20.17
C ALA A 27 16.51 -5.22 -21.39
N ALA A 28 15.25 -5.67 -21.51
CA ALA A 28 14.30 -5.22 -22.52
C ALA A 28 13.75 -3.81 -22.26
N GLY A 29 14.11 -3.18 -21.12
CA GLY A 29 13.77 -1.78 -20.79
C GLY A 29 12.66 -1.60 -19.77
N LEU A 30 12.12 -2.68 -19.16
CA LEU A 30 11.19 -2.54 -18.02
C LEU A 30 11.95 -1.95 -16.84
N SER A 31 11.64 -0.71 -16.48
CA SER A 31 12.38 0.03 -15.47
C SER A 31 11.60 0.24 -14.17
N MET A 32 10.27 0.04 -14.19
CA MET A 32 9.42 0.23 -13.02
C MET A 32 8.18 -0.68 -13.07
N VAL A 33 7.78 -1.18 -11.92
CA VAL A 33 6.52 -1.91 -11.74
C VAL A 33 5.66 -1.26 -10.66
N TYR A 34 4.34 -1.26 -10.88
CA TYR A 34 3.34 -0.91 -9.88
C TYR A 34 2.72 -2.21 -9.36
N VAL A 35 2.90 -2.47 -8.08
CA VAL A 35 2.45 -3.71 -7.44
C VAL A 35 1.41 -3.38 -6.38
N GLY A 36 0.17 -3.79 -6.63
CA GLY A 36 -0.89 -3.75 -5.63
C GLY A 36 -0.71 -4.90 -4.65
N ALA A 37 0.02 -4.68 -3.57
CA ALA A 37 0.09 -5.63 -2.46
C ALA A 37 -1.23 -5.66 -1.69
N GLU A 38 -1.87 -4.51 -1.57
CA GLU A 38 -3.14 -4.21 -0.90
C GLU A 38 -3.06 -4.38 0.62
N SER A 39 -2.44 -5.45 1.11
CA SER A 39 -2.17 -5.79 2.50
C SER A 39 -0.90 -6.61 2.62
N GLY A 40 -0.27 -6.57 3.78
CA GLY A 40 0.75 -7.53 4.19
C GLY A 40 0.21 -8.62 5.12
N ASP A 41 -1.10 -8.65 5.35
CA ASP A 41 -1.75 -9.61 6.24
C ASP A 41 -2.43 -10.73 5.47
N ASP A 42 -2.04 -11.98 5.74
CA ASP A 42 -2.53 -13.15 5.01
C ASP A 42 -4.02 -13.43 5.24
N GLN A 43 -4.57 -13.09 6.43
CA GLN A 43 -5.99 -13.25 6.71
C GLN A 43 -6.81 -12.24 5.90
N VAL A 44 -6.36 -10.99 5.87
CA VAL A 44 -7.00 -9.94 5.04
C VAL A 44 -6.92 -10.31 3.56
N LEU A 45 -5.75 -10.73 3.07
CA LEU A 45 -5.56 -11.14 1.68
C LEU A 45 -6.45 -12.32 1.29
N ALA A 46 -6.60 -13.31 2.18
CA ALA A 46 -7.51 -14.45 1.98
C ALA A 46 -8.98 -14.01 1.98
N ALA A 47 -9.39 -13.18 2.95
CA ALA A 47 -10.77 -12.69 3.07
C ALA A 47 -11.22 -11.90 1.83
N VAL A 48 -10.34 -11.09 1.25
CA VAL A 48 -10.64 -10.33 0.02
C VAL A 48 -10.38 -11.14 -1.26
N ASN A 49 -10.02 -12.41 -1.14
CA ASN A 49 -9.71 -13.31 -2.25
C ASN A 49 -8.64 -12.73 -3.21
N LYS A 50 -7.58 -12.15 -2.63
CA LYS A 50 -6.47 -11.58 -3.42
C LYS A 50 -5.68 -12.65 -4.15
N GLY A 51 -5.54 -13.84 -3.56
CA GLY A 51 -4.78 -14.97 -4.10
C GLY A 51 -3.26 -14.80 -3.98
N GLU A 52 -2.82 -13.96 -3.08
CA GLU A 52 -1.43 -13.70 -2.72
C GLU A 52 -1.24 -13.88 -1.20
N THR A 53 0.01 -14.00 -0.77
CA THR A 53 0.40 -14.00 0.65
C THR A 53 1.50 -12.97 0.88
N PHE A 54 1.82 -12.73 2.13
CA PHE A 54 3.00 -11.96 2.51
C PHE A 54 4.26 -12.50 1.82
N GLU A 55 4.47 -13.81 1.91
CA GLU A 55 5.66 -14.47 1.36
C GLU A 55 5.73 -14.33 -0.17
N THR A 56 4.66 -14.67 -0.89
CA THR A 56 4.64 -14.56 -2.37
C THR A 56 4.81 -13.13 -2.85
N THR A 57 4.35 -12.16 -2.08
CA THR A 57 4.54 -10.74 -2.38
C THR A 57 5.99 -10.31 -2.15
N CYS A 58 6.62 -10.73 -1.04
CA CYS A 58 8.04 -10.48 -0.78
C CYS A 58 8.91 -11.09 -1.89
N GLU A 59 8.71 -12.37 -2.22
CA GLU A 59 9.47 -13.04 -3.29
C GLU A 59 9.39 -12.30 -4.64
N ALA A 60 8.21 -11.84 -5.01
CA ALA A 60 8.02 -11.09 -6.25
C ALA A 60 8.75 -9.75 -6.21
N LEU A 61 8.64 -9.00 -5.11
CA LEU A 61 9.30 -7.72 -4.94
C LEU A 61 10.83 -7.87 -4.91
N ASP A 62 11.34 -8.93 -4.29
CA ASP A 62 12.78 -9.21 -4.24
C ASP A 62 13.34 -9.54 -5.63
N LYS A 63 12.62 -10.32 -6.43
CA LYS A 63 13.00 -10.60 -7.83
C LYS A 63 13.10 -9.32 -8.66
N PHE A 64 12.15 -8.40 -8.53
CA PHE A 64 12.22 -7.11 -9.22
C PHE A 64 13.38 -6.26 -8.72
N GLY A 65 13.59 -6.22 -7.40
CA GLY A 65 14.71 -5.48 -6.80
C GLY A 65 16.07 -6.02 -7.25
N ALA A 66 16.23 -7.34 -7.29
CA ALA A 66 17.47 -8.00 -7.78
C ALA A 66 17.76 -7.68 -9.24
N ALA A 67 16.72 -7.55 -10.08
CA ALA A 67 16.86 -7.15 -11.48
C ALA A 67 17.02 -5.62 -11.68
N GLY A 68 17.07 -4.83 -10.60
CA GLY A 68 17.18 -3.37 -10.69
C GLY A 68 15.92 -2.65 -11.16
N ILE A 69 14.77 -3.33 -11.17
CA ILE A 69 13.48 -2.76 -11.54
C ILE A 69 12.90 -2.01 -10.33
N THR A 70 12.60 -0.73 -10.50
CA THR A 70 12.00 0.13 -9.48
C THR A 70 10.61 -0.40 -9.08
N ARG A 71 10.35 -0.51 -7.78
CA ARG A 71 9.09 -1.05 -7.23
C ARG A 71 8.26 0.07 -6.61
N SER A 72 7.02 0.21 -7.09
CA SER A 72 6.00 1.05 -6.48
C SER A 72 4.92 0.17 -5.88
N VAL A 73 4.91 0.06 -4.56
CA VAL A 73 4.01 -0.82 -3.82
C VAL A 73 2.83 -0.02 -3.29
N MET A 74 1.62 -0.59 -3.42
CA MET A 74 0.38 0.03 -2.94
C MET A 74 -0.25 -0.81 -1.83
N ILE A 75 -0.68 -0.12 -0.77
CA ILE A 75 -1.46 -0.65 0.37
C ILE A 75 -2.82 0.05 0.39
N LEU A 76 -3.88 -0.71 0.67
CA LEU A 76 -5.23 -0.17 0.76
C LEU A 76 -5.64 0.02 2.23
N ASN A 77 -5.63 1.27 2.69
CA ASN A 77 -6.11 1.62 4.03
C ASN A 77 -7.59 1.25 4.19
N GLY A 78 -7.92 0.64 5.32
CA GLY A 78 -9.27 0.21 5.64
C GLY A 78 -9.65 -1.15 5.05
N LEU A 79 -8.76 -1.81 4.29
CA LEU A 79 -9.08 -3.10 3.66
C LEU A 79 -9.39 -4.20 4.68
N GLY A 80 -8.73 -4.18 5.84
CA GLY A 80 -8.97 -5.11 6.95
C GLY A 80 -10.30 -4.91 7.67
N GLY A 81 -11.01 -3.80 7.38
CA GLY A 81 -12.18 -3.41 8.15
C GLY A 81 -11.86 -3.25 9.64
N ARG A 82 -12.87 -3.07 10.50
CA ARG A 82 -12.67 -2.90 11.95
C ARG A 82 -12.03 -4.12 12.61
N ILE A 83 -12.35 -5.33 12.13
CA ILE A 83 -11.87 -6.58 12.72
C ILE A 83 -10.36 -6.74 12.59
N TYR A 84 -9.79 -6.43 11.43
CA TYR A 84 -8.38 -6.69 11.13
C TYR A 84 -7.53 -5.41 10.96
N THR A 85 -8.06 -4.23 11.30
CA THR A 85 -7.38 -2.95 11.08
C THR A 85 -5.96 -2.93 11.65
N ARG A 86 -5.80 -3.36 12.91
CA ARG A 86 -4.49 -3.36 13.58
C ARG A 86 -3.51 -4.31 12.90
N GLN A 87 -3.87 -5.57 12.70
CA GLN A 87 -2.98 -6.55 12.08
C GLN A 87 -2.69 -6.23 10.61
N HIS A 88 -3.67 -5.64 9.90
CA HIS A 88 -3.48 -5.12 8.55
C HIS A 88 -2.39 -4.04 8.53
N ALA A 89 -2.45 -3.04 9.41
CA ALA A 89 -1.45 -1.99 9.51
C ALA A 89 -0.07 -2.54 9.87
N GLU A 90 0.01 -3.41 10.90
CA GLU A 90 1.27 -3.99 11.39
C GLU A 90 1.94 -4.87 10.34
N ASN A 91 1.18 -5.79 9.71
CA ASN A 91 1.73 -6.71 8.71
C ASN A 91 2.05 -6.01 7.38
N SER A 92 1.29 -4.96 7.00
CA SER A 92 1.62 -4.14 5.83
C SER A 92 2.91 -3.33 6.04
N ALA A 93 3.15 -2.83 7.25
CA ALA A 93 4.43 -2.20 7.60
C ALA A 93 5.57 -3.22 7.57
N ARG A 94 5.35 -4.44 8.10
CA ARG A 94 6.32 -5.53 8.02
C ARG A 94 6.69 -5.88 6.59
N LEU A 95 5.71 -5.95 5.67
CA LEU A 95 5.94 -6.18 4.24
C LEU A 95 6.83 -5.10 3.64
N ALA A 96 6.50 -3.83 3.87
CA ALA A 96 7.29 -2.70 3.37
C ALA A 96 8.71 -2.71 3.94
N ASN A 97 8.87 -3.00 5.24
CA ASN A 97 10.18 -3.08 5.90
C ASN A 97 11.04 -4.22 5.34
N ALA A 98 10.45 -5.39 5.08
CA ALA A 98 11.15 -6.54 4.51
C ALA A 98 11.66 -6.25 3.10
N THR A 99 10.85 -5.58 2.28
CA THR A 99 11.14 -5.42 0.84
C THR A 99 11.80 -4.09 0.47
N GLN A 100 11.77 -3.06 1.35
CA GLN A 100 12.38 -1.74 1.13
C GLN A 100 12.10 -1.17 -0.28
N PRO A 101 10.83 -1.01 -0.71
CA PRO A 101 10.52 -0.56 -2.05
C PRO A 101 10.95 0.91 -2.27
N GLU A 102 11.22 1.29 -3.50
CA GLU A 102 11.58 2.66 -3.86
C GLU A 102 10.42 3.64 -3.69
N TYR A 103 9.19 3.16 -3.93
CA TYR A 103 7.95 3.92 -3.74
C TYR A 103 6.94 3.10 -2.93
N LEU A 104 6.30 3.74 -1.98
CA LEU A 104 5.20 3.19 -1.20
C LEU A 104 4.02 4.16 -1.27
N ALA A 105 2.88 3.68 -1.71
CA ALA A 105 1.66 4.46 -1.79
C ALA A 105 0.55 3.85 -0.92
N THR A 106 -0.31 4.72 -0.38
CA THR A 106 -1.51 4.29 0.32
C THR A 106 -2.75 4.97 -0.27
N LEU A 107 -3.82 4.20 -0.40
CA LEU A 107 -5.12 4.62 -0.88
C LEU A 107 -6.17 4.15 0.11
N VAL A 108 -7.21 4.95 0.35
CA VAL A 108 -8.38 4.46 1.09
C VAL A 108 -9.18 3.52 0.20
N VAL A 109 -9.51 2.34 0.73
CA VAL A 109 -10.33 1.36 0.01
C VAL A 109 -11.68 1.95 -0.38
N SER A 110 -12.12 1.67 -1.58
CA SER A 110 -13.44 2.07 -2.08
C SER A 110 -14.00 1.00 -3.02
N PHE A 111 -15.32 0.92 -3.08
CA PHE A 111 -16.03 -0.07 -3.88
C PHE A 111 -17.04 0.60 -4.82
N PRO A 112 -16.60 1.27 -5.90
CA PRO A 112 -17.51 2.01 -6.79
C PRO A 112 -18.61 1.13 -7.42
N GLN A 113 -18.40 -0.18 -7.50
CA GLN A 113 -19.36 -1.17 -8.01
C GLN A 113 -20.13 -1.89 -6.89
N GLY A 114 -20.02 -1.43 -5.64
CA GLY A 114 -20.62 -2.03 -4.46
C GLY A 114 -19.75 -3.09 -3.77
N GLU A 115 -20.15 -3.46 -2.56
CA GLU A 115 -19.37 -4.30 -1.63
C GLU A 115 -19.71 -5.81 -1.72
N GLN A 116 -20.62 -6.22 -2.62
CA GLN A 116 -21.15 -7.59 -2.64
C GLN A 116 -20.04 -8.63 -2.77
N ARG A 117 -19.06 -8.38 -3.64
CA ARG A 117 -17.94 -9.29 -3.84
C ARG A 117 -17.01 -9.37 -2.62
N LEU A 118 -16.79 -8.25 -1.96
CA LEU A 118 -16.02 -8.22 -0.70
C LEU A 118 -16.75 -9.02 0.38
N ARG A 119 -18.03 -8.71 0.60
CA ARG A 119 -18.83 -9.34 1.65
C ARG A 119 -19.07 -10.85 1.42
N ALA A 120 -18.96 -11.32 0.19
CA ALA A 120 -19.02 -12.75 -0.10
C ALA A 120 -17.82 -13.53 0.48
N GLY A 121 -16.64 -12.92 0.54
CA GLY A 121 -15.43 -13.50 1.13
C GLY A 121 -15.14 -13.02 2.56
N PHE A 122 -15.75 -11.89 2.94
CA PHE A 122 -15.54 -11.24 4.23
C PHE A 122 -16.88 -10.70 4.79
N PRO A 123 -17.79 -11.58 5.25
CA PRO A 123 -19.15 -11.18 5.67
C PRO A 123 -19.17 -10.15 6.80
N GLU A 124 -18.24 -10.28 7.76
CA GLU A 124 -18.15 -9.40 8.94
C GLU A 124 -17.38 -8.11 8.66
N TRP A 125 -16.99 -7.83 7.42
CA TRP A 125 -16.27 -6.61 7.10
C TRP A 125 -17.13 -5.37 7.39
N GLU A 126 -16.58 -4.47 8.19
CA GLU A 126 -17.15 -3.15 8.47
C GLU A 126 -16.16 -2.06 8.07
N PRO A 127 -16.59 -1.03 7.33
CA PRO A 127 -15.70 0.06 6.93
C PRO A 127 -15.20 0.83 8.13
N LEU A 128 -13.97 1.31 8.04
CA LEU A 128 -13.44 2.29 8.97
C LEU A 128 -14.03 3.66 8.66
N ASP A 129 -14.36 4.41 9.72
CA ASP A 129 -14.66 5.83 9.58
C ASP A 129 -13.37 6.66 9.36
N GLN A 130 -13.53 7.97 9.21
CA GLN A 130 -12.40 8.87 8.95
C GLN A 130 -11.36 8.84 10.08
N HIS A 131 -11.81 8.84 11.33
CA HIS A 131 -10.92 8.80 12.50
C HIS A 131 -10.19 7.47 12.60
N GLU A 132 -10.89 6.37 12.41
CA GLU A 132 -10.34 5.01 12.42
C GLU A 132 -9.28 4.84 11.31
N LEU A 133 -9.50 5.42 10.11
CA LEU A 133 -8.51 5.42 9.03
C LEU A 133 -7.23 6.18 9.41
N PHE A 134 -7.33 7.28 10.17
CA PHE A 134 -6.14 7.99 10.66
C PHE A 134 -5.41 7.19 11.73
N VAL A 135 -6.13 6.50 12.61
CA VAL A 135 -5.53 5.60 13.62
C VAL A 135 -4.80 4.44 12.93
N GLU A 136 -5.40 3.82 11.91
CA GLU A 136 -4.74 2.78 11.11
C GLU A 136 -3.47 3.31 10.42
N MET A 137 -3.54 4.52 9.83
CA MET A 137 -2.38 5.17 9.21
C MET A 137 -1.27 5.47 10.23
N GLU A 138 -1.61 5.92 11.45
CA GLU A 138 -0.64 6.14 12.52
C GLU A 138 0.06 4.83 12.91
N GLN A 139 -0.70 3.75 13.09
CA GLN A 139 -0.17 2.44 13.40
C GLN A 139 0.75 1.91 12.29
N PHE A 140 0.38 2.11 11.04
CA PHE A 140 1.18 1.73 9.88
C PHE A 140 2.49 2.53 9.83
N LEU A 141 2.41 3.87 9.81
CA LEU A 141 3.58 4.74 9.70
C LEU A 141 4.55 4.59 10.88
N SER A 142 4.03 4.41 12.11
CA SER A 142 4.88 4.28 13.29
C SER A 142 5.80 3.04 13.23
N ARG A 143 5.36 1.98 12.55
CA ARG A 143 6.09 0.72 12.39
C ARG A 143 7.01 0.66 11.16
N LEU A 144 6.94 1.65 10.27
CA LEU A 144 7.82 1.69 9.10
C LEU A 144 9.26 1.99 9.49
N GLU A 145 10.18 1.19 8.99
CA GLU A 145 11.64 1.32 9.15
C GLU A 145 12.30 1.41 7.78
N LEU A 146 11.81 2.34 6.97
CA LEU A 146 12.23 2.54 5.59
C LEU A 146 13.33 3.61 5.51
N LYS A 147 14.33 3.37 4.66
CA LYS A 147 15.53 4.23 4.59
C LYS A 147 15.39 5.39 3.62
N ARG A 148 14.88 5.15 2.40
CA ARG A 148 14.82 6.13 1.31
C ARG A 148 13.58 6.00 0.43
N THR A 149 12.55 5.36 0.92
CA THR A 149 11.30 5.11 0.19
C THR A 149 10.52 6.42 0.01
N VAL A 150 10.19 6.76 -1.22
CA VAL A 150 9.28 7.87 -1.51
C VAL A 150 7.87 7.45 -1.14
N PHE A 151 7.28 8.12 -0.14
CA PHE A 151 5.94 7.85 0.35
C PHE A 151 4.91 8.79 -0.29
N ARG A 152 3.81 8.23 -0.74
CA ARG A 152 2.67 8.94 -1.34
C ARG A 152 1.35 8.42 -0.79
N SER A 153 0.64 9.25 -0.06
CA SER A 153 -0.75 9.06 0.35
C SER A 153 -1.56 10.26 -0.13
N ASP A 154 -1.51 10.51 -1.44
CA ASP A 154 -2.08 11.70 -2.09
C ASP A 154 -3.15 11.37 -3.14
N HIS A 155 -3.53 10.09 -3.27
CA HIS A 155 -4.64 9.68 -4.09
C HIS A 155 -5.94 10.40 -3.69
N ALA A 156 -6.85 10.58 -4.65
CA ALA A 156 -8.10 11.30 -4.41
C ALA A 156 -8.98 10.65 -3.32
N SER A 157 -8.87 9.34 -3.10
CA SER A 157 -9.60 8.65 -2.02
C SER A 157 -9.14 9.01 -0.60
N ASN A 158 -7.94 9.56 -0.42
CA ASN A 158 -7.40 9.88 0.90
C ASN A 158 -7.96 11.21 1.43
N TRP A 159 -8.34 11.23 2.70
CA TRP A 159 -8.74 12.45 3.41
C TRP A 159 -7.56 13.36 3.72
N LEU A 160 -6.44 12.78 4.17
CA LEU A 160 -5.20 13.47 4.51
C LEU A 160 -4.15 13.21 3.43
N VAL A 161 -3.58 14.28 2.89
CA VAL A 161 -2.52 14.19 1.89
C VAL A 161 -1.17 14.14 2.58
N LEU A 162 -0.47 13.01 2.44
CA LEU A 162 0.86 12.81 2.99
C LEU A 162 1.88 12.56 1.87
N LYS A 163 2.98 13.31 1.89
CA LYS A 163 4.08 13.19 0.93
C LYS A 163 5.41 13.37 1.64
N GLY A 164 6.34 12.47 1.38
CA GLY A 164 7.68 12.58 1.96
C GLY A 164 8.60 11.46 1.52
N THR A 165 9.80 11.46 2.05
CA THR A 165 10.76 10.36 1.94
C THR A 165 10.90 9.72 3.31
N LEU A 166 10.47 8.48 3.44
CA LEU A 166 10.57 7.72 4.69
C LEU A 166 12.06 7.45 5.01
N GLY A 167 12.35 7.54 6.31
CA GLY A 167 13.72 7.67 6.81
C GLY A 167 14.03 9.10 7.25
N ALA A 168 13.72 10.09 6.44
CA ALA A 168 13.91 11.50 6.78
C ALA A 168 12.64 12.20 7.31
N ASP A 169 11.49 11.92 6.68
CA ASP A 169 10.24 12.63 6.94
C ASP A 169 9.28 11.88 7.88
N LYS A 170 9.64 10.72 8.41
CA LYS A 170 8.74 9.86 9.19
C LYS A 170 8.05 10.61 10.33
N GLU A 171 8.83 11.30 11.17
CA GLU A 171 8.29 12.00 12.33
C GLU A 171 7.38 13.16 11.94
N ARG A 172 7.70 13.87 10.88
CA ARG A 172 6.83 14.94 10.34
C ARG A 172 5.51 14.37 9.84
N LEU A 173 5.52 13.24 9.12
CA LEU A 173 4.32 12.59 8.62
C LEU A 173 3.46 12.04 9.78
N LEU A 174 4.08 11.44 10.80
CA LEU A 174 3.40 11.01 12.01
C LEU A 174 2.75 12.17 12.76
N ALA A 175 3.45 13.29 12.88
CA ALA A 175 2.87 14.49 13.51
C ALA A 175 1.63 15.01 12.78
N GLN A 176 1.63 14.99 11.43
CA GLN A 176 0.46 15.36 10.62
C GLN A 176 -0.74 14.40 10.86
N VAL A 177 -0.50 13.10 10.93
CA VAL A 177 -1.56 12.11 11.20
C VAL A 177 -2.09 12.27 12.63
N ARG A 178 -1.21 12.43 13.62
CA ARG A 178 -1.60 12.64 15.02
C ARG A 178 -2.40 13.93 15.22
N GLN A 179 -2.05 14.99 14.49
CA GLN A 179 -2.85 16.22 14.47
C GLN A 179 -4.24 15.96 13.89
N ALA A 180 -4.36 15.21 12.79
CA ALA A 180 -5.65 14.87 12.20
C ALA A 180 -6.51 13.99 13.12
N ILE A 181 -5.91 13.15 13.97
CA ILE A 181 -6.60 12.37 15.00
C ILE A 181 -7.09 13.29 16.12
N ALA A 182 -6.22 14.17 16.65
CA ALA A 182 -6.52 14.98 17.84
C ALA A 182 -7.40 16.19 17.54
N ALA A 183 -7.20 16.83 16.40
CA ALA A 183 -7.88 18.07 16.01
C ALA A 183 -8.21 18.07 14.50
N PRO A 184 -9.15 17.23 14.03
CA PRO A 184 -9.43 17.09 12.59
C PRO A 184 -9.91 18.39 11.93
N ALA A 185 -10.54 19.28 12.68
CA ALA A 185 -10.98 20.60 12.18
C ALA A 185 -9.80 21.53 11.84
N GLU A 186 -8.64 21.32 12.45
CA GLU A 186 -7.41 22.10 12.22
C GLU A 186 -6.49 21.44 11.19
N ALA A 187 -6.74 20.17 10.85
CA ALA A 187 -5.98 19.45 9.86
C ALA A 187 -6.43 19.85 8.45
N HIS A 188 -5.48 19.97 7.54
CA HIS A 188 -5.77 20.28 6.13
C HIS A 188 -6.33 19.05 5.40
N LEU A 189 -7.56 18.67 5.76
CA LEU A 189 -8.23 17.51 5.17
C LEU A 189 -8.86 17.87 3.81
N ARG A 190 -8.82 16.92 2.90
CA ARG A 190 -9.55 17.02 1.64
C ARG A 190 -11.05 16.98 1.93
N PRO A 191 -11.86 17.93 1.44
CA PRO A 191 -13.30 17.87 1.63
C PRO A 191 -13.91 16.67 0.91
N GLY A 192 -15.02 16.12 1.46
CA GLY A 192 -15.64 14.91 0.91
C GLY A 192 -15.97 14.99 -0.58
N TRP A 193 -16.45 16.16 -1.05
CA TRP A 193 -16.77 16.39 -2.47
C TRP A 193 -15.54 16.39 -3.41
N ALA A 194 -14.34 16.60 -2.88
CA ALA A 194 -13.09 16.59 -3.63
C ALA A 194 -12.39 15.22 -3.59
N ARG A 195 -13.01 14.23 -2.94
CA ARG A 195 -12.52 12.85 -2.96
C ARG A 195 -13.06 12.15 -4.20
N GLY A 196 -12.14 11.57 -4.98
CA GLY A 196 -12.48 10.66 -6.07
C GLY A 196 -12.62 9.24 -5.51
N LEU A 197 -13.83 8.70 -5.57
CA LEU A 197 -14.17 7.33 -5.17
C LEU A 197 -14.67 6.56 -6.38
#